data_af11baa8fc4af948dc7c9d7408913ead
#
_entry.id   af11baa8fc4af948dc7c9d7408913ead
#
_cell.length_a   1.000
_cell.length_b   1.000
_cell.length_c   1.000
_cell.angle_alpha   90.00
_cell.angle_beta   90.00
_cell.angle_gamma   90.00
#
_symmetry.space_group_name_H-M   'P 1'
#
loop_
_entity.id
_entity.type
_entity.pdbx_description
1 polymer ?
#
loop_
_entity_poly.entity_id
_entity_poly.type
_entity_poly.pdbx_seq_one_letter_code
_entity_poly.pdbx_strand_id
1 'polypeptide(L)'
;MELKPDFAFTPLPSINRSLLFSVAGPAASPLGLLEGLKGTWIGNGFNVIWRPFQGGPPNQDRFLELNLTEEILRFEEIPGPIPNRGLLQPDINMFGLWYLQTIADANIKANGRPAGLHLEPGIWAVVPQTEHPQEVPTVVRMASIPHGTTIIAQGVASTSQEGPHITDINITPFVIGNPAKPVAFPESNLSIPSEFRTPREGLAGIDQAFVDNPNVVLKRALHGTPIKNTVALTVSSDAGTPVFGGGLANTAFLQGSPNEGPNAQAALVRATFWIETVAGAIADGPDLHQLQYTQTVLLNFNGLSWPHITVATLHRSAPFTVSQGDTLSSIAQRFYGDGSEPFWRTIYNANTAVIGAEPNVLTSGQQLTIPT
;
A
#
# COMPACT_ATOMS: atom_id res chain seq x y z
N MET A 1 -9.74 -28.34 -9.10
CA MET A 1 -8.39 -28.63 -9.68
C MET A 1 -7.40 -28.32 -8.56
N GLU A 2 -6.85 -29.34 -7.92
CA GLU A 2 -5.82 -29.14 -6.90
C GLU A 2 -4.49 -28.84 -7.59
N LEU A 3 -3.85 -27.74 -7.22
CA LEU A 3 -2.49 -27.44 -7.64
C LEU A 3 -1.57 -28.49 -7.01
N LYS A 4 -0.68 -29.08 -7.79
CA LYS A 4 0.30 -30.03 -7.28
C LYS A 4 1.17 -29.34 -6.22
N PRO A 5 1.54 -30.06 -5.12
CA PRO A 5 2.33 -29.47 -4.03
C PRO A 5 3.73 -29.00 -4.46
N ASP A 6 4.20 -29.39 -5.62
CA ASP A 6 5.49 -29.07 -6.23
C ASP A 6 5.39 -28.04 -7.37
N PHE A 7 4.25 -27.31 -7.47
CA PHE A 7 4.16 -26.21 -8.42
C PHE A 7 5.13 -25.09 -8.02
N ALA A 8 6.30 -25.14 -8.62
CA ALA A 8 7.29 -24.07 -8.52
C ALA A 8 7.34 -23.33 -9.86
N PHE A 9 7.34 -21.99 -9.83
CA PHE A 9 7.73 -21.22 -11.00
C PHE A 9 9.17 -21.61 -11.35
N THR A 10 9.36 -22.24 -12.50
CA THR A 10 10.70 -22.41 -13.04
C THR A 10 11.21 -21.01 -13.43
N PRO A 11 12.27 -20.50 -12.82
CA PRO A 11 12.85 -19.25 -13.25
C PRO A 11 13.18 -19.37 -14.73
N LEU A 12 12.69 -18.44 -15.56
CA LEU A 12 13.14 -18.35 -16.93
C LEU A 12 14.67 -18.20 -16.91
N PRO A 13 15.41 -18.91 -17.78
CA PRO A 13 16.85 -18.77 -17.85
C PRO A 13 17.19 -17.29 -17.97
N SER A 14 18.12 -16.80 -17.15
CA SER A 14 18.55 -15.41 -17.14
C SER A 14 18.95 -15.01 -18.57
N ILE A 15 18.09 -14.25 -19.23
CA ILE A 15 18.44 -13.63 -20.50
C ILE A 15 19.60 -12.70 -20.18
N ASN A 16 20.72 -12.94 -20.85
CA ASN A 16 21.95 -12.16 -20.63
C ASN A 16 21.63 -10.69 -20.91
N ARG A 17 21.46 -9.89 -19.84
CA ARG A 17 21.07 -8.48 -19.88
C ARG A 17 22.03 -7.61 -20.70
N SER A 18 23.26 -8.08 -20.94
CA SER A 18 24.28 -7.38 -21.74
C SER A 18 23.97 -7.29 -23.23
N LEU A 19 23.02 -8.07 -23.76
CA LEU A 19 22.69 -8.04 -25.18
C LEU A 19 21.56 -7.05 -25.56
N LEU A 20 20.89 -6.47 -24.58
CA LEU A 20 19.75 -5.56 -24.84
C LEU A 20 20.07 -4.07 -24.63
N PHE A 21 21.19 -3.72 -24.04
CA PHE A 21 21.54 -2.34 -23.70
C PHE A 21 23.03 -2.05 -23.94
N SER A 22 23.39 -1.73 -25.18
CA SER A 22 24.67 -1.07 -25.46
C SER A 22 24.48 0.44 -25.53
N VAL A 23 24.42 1.13 -24.40
CA VAL A 23 24.76 2.55 -24.28
C VAL A 23 25.37 2.79 -22.90
N ALA A 24 26.53 3.43 -22.89
CA ALA A 24 27.44 3.59 -21.78
C ALA A 24 26.87 4.39 -20.60
N GLY A 25 26.96 3.83 -19.40
CA GLY A 25 26.65 4.34 -18.10
C GLY A 25 26.12 3.20 -17.21
N PRO A 26 26.17 3.27 -15.87
CA PRO A 26 25.42 2.32 -15.06
C PRO A 26 23.95 2.41 -15.50
N ALA A 27 23.47 1.33 -16.14
CA ALA A 27 22.14 1.29 -16.72
C ALA A 27 21.11 1.58 -15.61
N ALA A 28 20.34 2.66 -15.77
CA ALA A 28 19.21 2.93 -14.88
C ALA A 28 18.31 1.70 -14.84
N SER A 29 17.80 1.34 -13.65
CA SER A 29 16.89 0.21 -13.49
C SER A 29 15.72 0.31 -14.47
N PRO A 30 15.36 -0.76 -15.20
CA PRO A 30 14.20 -0.74 -16.08
C PRO A 30 12.88 -0.49 -15.33
N LEU A 31 12.87 -0.66 -14.01
CA LEU A 31 11.75 -0.33 -13.15
C LEU A 31 11.62 1.19 -12.92
N GLY A 32 12.63 2.00 -13.29
CA GLY A 32 12.59 3.44 -13.05
C GLY A 32 12.29 3.76 -11.58
N LEU A 33 11.31 4.63 -11.33
CA LEU A 33 10.93 5.04 -9.99
C LEU A 33 10.23 3.93 -9.17
N LEU A 34 9.74 2.86 -9.80
CA LEU A 34 9.20 1.69 -9.08
C LEU A 34 10.29 0.88 -8.35
N GLU A 35 11.57 1.05 -8.68
CA GLU A 35 12.69 0.38 -7.99
C GLU A 35 12.63 0.58 -6.48
N GLY A 36 12.23 1.78 -6.06
CA GLY A 36 12.09 2.14 -4.64
C GLY A 36 11.05 1.31 -3.88
N LEU A 37 10.07 0.68 -4.55
CA LEU A 37 9.06 -0.18 -3.90
C LEU A 37 9.60 -1.55 -3.49
N LYS A 38 10.67 -2.05 -4.10
CA LYS A 38 11.18 -3.43 -3.87
C LYS A 38 11.41 -3.71 -2.39
N GLY A 39 11.02 -4.91 -1.96
CA GLY A 39 11.23 -5.39 -0.60
C GLY A 39 9.94 -5.58 0.19
N THR A 40 10.09 -5.79 1.48
CA THR A 40 8.99 -5.97 2.42
C THR A 40 8.83 -4.72 3.27
N TRP A 41 7.60 -4.23 3.34
CA TRP A 41 7.20 -3.05 4.08
C TRP A 41 6.23 -3.46 5.19
N ILE A 42 6.49 -3.03 6.40
CA ILE A 42 5.72 -3.38 7.60
C ILE A 42 5.39 -2.11 8.35
N GLY A 43 4.16 -1.97 8.80
CA GLY A 43 3.77 -0.81 9.60
C GLY A 43 2.30 -0.79 9.94
N ASN A 44 1.81 0.41 10.19
CA ASN A 44 0.48 0.65 10.72
C ASN A 44 -0.26 1.70 9.88
N GLY A 45 -1.57 1.63 9.95
CA GLY A 45 -2.43 2.55 9.22
C GLY A 45 -3.78 2.76 9.88
N PHE A 46 -4.65 3.38 9.11
CA PHE A 46 -6.03 3.60 9.48
C PHE A 46 -6.92 3.34 8.26
N ASN A 47 -7.97 2.57 8.49
CA ASN A 47 -8.98 2.26 7.50
C ASN A 47 -10.32 2.81 7.96
N VAL A 48 -11.01 3.49 7.06
CA VAL A 48 -12.37 3.97 7.27
C VAL A 48 -13.23 3.57 6.08
N ILE A 49 -14.28 2.80 6.35
CA ILE A 49 -15.18 2.30 5.32
C ILE A 49 -16.64 2.46 5.74
N TRP A 50 -17.42 3.13 4.89
CA TRP A 50 -18.85 3.01 4.90
C TRP A 50 -19.24 1.73 4.15
N ARG A 51 -19.84 0.77 4.84
CA ARG A 51 -20.29 -0.49 4.24
C ARG A 51 -21.80 -0.68 4.35
N PRO A 52 -22.42 -1.46 3.46
CA PRO A 52 -23.79 -1.86 3.60
C PRO A 52 -24.04 -2.57 4.93
N PHE A 53 -25.24 -2.41 5.46
CA PHE A 53 -25.67 -3.10 6.67
C PHE A 53 -27.08 -3.62 6.49
N GLN A 54 -27.26 -4.94 6.55
CA GLN A 54 -28.56 -5.60 6.48
C GLN A 54 -29.11 -5.83 7.89
N GLY A 55 -30.41 -5.67 8.07
CA GLY A 55 -31.10 -6.02 9.30
C GLY A 55 -31.20 -4.90 10.33
N GLY A 56 -30.79 -3.69 9.96
CA GLY A 56 -31.03 -2.49 10.77
C GLY A 56 -32.49 -2.04 10.74
N PRO A 57 -32.91 -1.11 11.62
CA PRO A 57 -34.23 -0.45 11.55
C PRO A 57 -34.38 0.32 10.24
N PRO A 58 -35.58 0.74 9.87
CA PRO A 58 -35.79 1.53 8.66
C PRO A 58 -34.85 2.72 8.56
N ASN A 59 -34.23 2.89 7.40
CA ASN A 59 -33.19 3.89 7.08
C ASN A 59 -31.79 3.64 7.72
N GLN A 60 -31.56 2.49 8.35
CA GLN A 60 -30.26 2.08 8.87
C GLN A 60 -29.65 0.97 7.99
N ASP A 61 -29.23 1.37 6.82
CA ASP A 61 -28.75 0.51 5.74
C ASP A 61 -27.22 0.55 5.57
N ARG A 62 -26.53 1.19 6.51
CA ARG A 62 -25.09 1.45 6.49
C ARG A 62 -24.44 1.23 7.85
N PHE A 63 -23.15 0.98 7.84
CA PHE A 63 -22.31 0.87 9.02
C PHE A 63 -20.98 1.59 8.74
N LEU A 64 -20.49 2.39 9.69
CA LEU A 64 -19.19 3.01 9.62
C LEU A 64 -18.15 2.12 10.33
N GLU A 65 -17.30 1.48 9.57
CA GLU A 65 -16.20 0.68 10.10
C GLU A 65 -14.93 1.52 10.17
N LEU A 66 -14.30 1.53 11.34
CA LEU A 66 -13.08 2.26 11.66
C LEU A 66 -12.09 1.26 12.26
N ASN A 67 -10.91 1.13 11.65
CA ASN A 67 -9.89 0.19 12.10
C ASN A 67 -8.52 0.88 12.14
N LEU A 68 -7.78 0.76 13.26
CA LEU A 68 -6.33 0.86 13.19
C LEU A 68 -5.81 -0.43 12.59
N THR A 69 -4.84 -0.34 11.67
CA THR A 69 -4.37 -1.48 10.92
C THR A 69 -2.93 -1.86 11.23
N GLU A 70 -2.64 -3.16 11.14
CA GLU A 70 -1.31 -3.72 10.99
C GLU A 70 -1.18 -4.20 9.55
N GLU A 71 -0.11 -3.80 8.86
CA GLU A 71 0.02 -4.04 7.43
C GLU A 71 1.37 -4.62 7.06
N ILE A 72 1.34 -5.57 6.12
CA ILE A 72 2.52 -6.09 5.43
C ILE A 72 2.29 -5.96 3.94
N LEU A 73 3.21 -5.30 3.26
CA LEU A 73 3.19 -5.10 1.82
C LEU A 73 4.53 -5.55 1.24
N ARG A 74 4.51 -6.58 0.39
CA ARG A 74 5.71 -7.16 -0.21
C ARG A 74 5.72 -6.94 -1.71
N PHE A 75 6.85 -6.46 -2.23
CA PHE A 75 7.08 -6.27 -3.66
C PHE A 75 8.28 -7.08 -4.11
N GLU A 76 8.13 -7.81 -5.22
CA GLU A 76 9.20 -8.56 -5.85
C GLU A 76 9.25 -8.29 -7.35
N GLU A 77 10.45 -8.23 -7.91
CA GLU A 77 10.65 -7.96 -9.34
C GLU A 77 10.15 -9.10 -10.19
N ILE A 78 9.37 -8.76 -11.24
CA ILE A 78 8.98 -9.71 -12.28
C ILE A 78 10.22 -9.94 -13.16
N PRO A 79 10.71 -11.19 -13.30
CA PRO A 79 11.89 -11.46 -14.10
C PRO A 79 11.67 -11.14 -15.59
N GLY A 80 12.40 -10.16 -16.09
CA GLY A 80 12.41 -9.80 -17.52
C GLY A 80 11.24 -8.90 -17.96
N PRO A 81 11.20 -8.57 -19.25
CA PRO A 81 10.20 -7.68 -19.81
C PRO A 81 8.83 -8.36 -19.91
N ILE A 82 7.77 -7.56 -19.72
CA ILE A 82 6.38 -7.93 -19.99
C ILE A 82 6.01 -7.34 -21.36
N PRO A 83 5.97 -8.14 -22.44
CA PRO A 83 5.72 -7.61 -23.78
C PRO A 83 4.24 -7.27 -23.97
N ASN A 84 3.96 -6.05 -24.41
CA ASN A 84 2.67 -5.67 -24.99
C ASN A 84 2.81 -5.62 -26.51
N ARG A 85 1.97 -6.38 -27.22
CA ARG A 85 2.02 -6.50 -28.67
C ARG A 85 1.32 -5.32 -29.31
N GLY A 86 2.09 -4.53 -30.07
CA GLY A 86 1.59 -3.35 -30.76
C GLY A 86 0.75 -3.71 -32.00
N LEU A 87 -0.16 -2.81 -32.35
CA LEU A 87 -0.89 -2.83 -33.60
C LEU A 87 -0.58 -1.59 -34.43
N LEU A 88 -0.67 -0.42 -33.86
CA LEU A 88 -0.42 0.88 -34.50
C LEU A 88 0.99 1.40 -34.21
N GLN A 89 1.70 0.75 -33.33
CA GLN A 89 3.10 1.02 -32.96
C GLN A 89 3.86 -0.29 -32.76
N PRO A 90 5.18 -0.27 -32.67
CA PRO A 90 5.98 -1.45 -32.32
C PRO A 90 5.59 -2.05 -30.96
N ASP A 91 5.93 -3.33 -30.76
CA ASP A 91 5.81 -3.94 -29.43
C ASP A 91 6.53 -3.12 -28.38
N ILE A 92 5.91 -2.94 -27.23
CA ILE A 92 6.53 -2.31 -26.09
C ILE A 92 6.83 -3.34 -25.00
N ASN A 93 7.91 -3.13 -24.25
CA ASN A 93 8.29 -3.96 -23.12
C ASN A 93 8.08 -3.17 -21.83
N MET A 94 7.16 -3.62 -21.01
CA MET A 94 6.96 -3.12 -19.64
C MET A 94 7.87 -3.86 -18.68
N PHE A 95 8.17 -3.24 -17.55
CA PHE A 95 8.88 -3.86 -16.43
C PHE A 95 8.09 -3.60 -15.16
N GLY A 96 8.07 -4.55 -14.25
CA GLY A 96 7.17 -4.43 -13.10
C GLY A 96 7.58 -5.23 -11.88
N LEU A 97 6.78 -5.03 -10.85
CA LEU A 97 6.83 -5.72 -9.57
C LEU A 97 5.48 -6.41 -9.36
N TRP A 98 5.49 -7.67 -8.94
CA TRP A 98 4.29 -8.22 -8.31
C TRP A 98 4.29 -7.89 -6.82
N TYR A 99 3.11 -7.79 -6.22
CA TYR A 99 2.99 -7.51 -4.80
C TYR A 99 1.87 -8.31 -4.13
N LEU A 100 2.01 -8.43 -2.82
CA LEU A 100 0.97 -8.94 -1.93
C LEU A 100 0.85 -8.00 -0.74
N GLN A 101 -0.35 -7.46 -0.54
CA GLN A 101 -0.73 -6.69 0.63
C GLN A 101 -1.64 -7.51 1.55
N THR A 102 -1.35 -7.48 2.84
CA THR A 102 -2.21 -8.03 3.89
C THR A 102 -2.44 -6.97 4.94
N ILE A 103 -3.71 -6.77 5.32
CA ILE A 103 -4.13 -5.80 6.32
C ILE A 103 -4.94 -6.54 7.38
N ALA A 104 -4.64 -6.28 8.64
CA ALA A 104 -5.35 -6.81 9.80
C ALA A 104 -5.72 -5.69 10.77
N ASP A 105 -6.76 -5.91 11.58
CA ASP A 105 -7.19 -4.98 12.63
C ASP A 105 -6.23 -5.07 13.84
N ALA A 106 -5.65 -3.95 14.24
CA ALA A 106 -4.73 -3.88 15.36
C ALA A 106 -5.43 -4.04 16.72
N ASN A 107 -6.71 -3.65 16.82
CA ASN A 107 -7.49 -3.65 18.04
C ASN A 107 -8.32 -4.93 18.22
N ILE A 108 -8.85 -5.47 17.13
CA ILE A 108 -9.74 -6.64 17.13
C ILE A 108 -8.96 -7.91 16.82
N LYS A 109 -9.17 -8.94 17.62
CA LYS A 109 -8.51 -10.24 17.43
C LYS A 109 -9.53 -11.33 17.09
N ALA A 110 -9.18 -12.17 16.14
CA ALA A 110 -9.88 -13.40 15.81
C ALA A 110 -8.95 -14.60 16.11
N ASN A 111 -9.39 -15.51 16.97
CA ASN A 111 -8.60 -16.68 17.38
C ASN A 111 -7.19 -16.33 17.93
N GLY A 112 -7.09 -15.22 18.69
CA GLY A 112 -5.84 -14.76 19.31
C GLY A 112 -4.85 -14.05 18.36
N ARG A 113 -5.22 -13.84 17.11
CA ARG A 113 -4.43 -13.08 16.10
C ARG A 113 -5.19 -11.83 15.67
N PRO A 114 -4.53 -10.77 15.18
CA PRO A 114 -5.20 -9.65 14.54
C PRO A 114 -6.22 -10.12 13.50
N ALA A 115 -7.43 -9.57 13.52
CA ALA A 115 -8.48 -9.96 12.58
C ALA A 115 -8.13 -9.52 11.18
N GLY A 116 -8.12 -10.42 10.21
CA GLY A 116 -7.84 -10.07 8.81
C GLY A 116 -8.92 -9.17 8.22
N LEU A 117 -8.51 -8.06 7.64
CA LEU A 117 -9.40 -7.09 6.98
C LEU A 117 -9.29 -7.15 5.46
N HIS A 118 -8.08 -7.32 4.93
CA HIS A 118 -7.84 -7.20 3.49
C HIS A 118 -6.68 -8.07 3.03
N LEU A 119 -6.81 -8.63 1.84
CA LEU A 119 -5.74 -9.28 1.08
C LEU A 119 -5.79 -8.75 -0.35
N GLU A 120 -4.65 -8.34 -0.91
CA GLU A 120 -4.60 -7.84 -2.28
C GLU A 120 -3.31 -8.31 -2.99
N PRO A 121 -3.38 -9.29 -3.88
CA PRO A 121 -2.35 -9.57 -4.86
C PRO A 121 -2.45 -8.63 -6.05
N GLY A 122 -1.31 -8.19 -6.58
CA GLY A 122 -1.31 -7.31 -7.74
C GLY A 122 0.05 -7.12 -8.40
N ILE A 123 0.08 -6.19 -9.36
CA ILE A 123 1.25 -5.83 -10.15
C ILE A 123 1.33 -4.30 -10.24
N TRP A 124 2.54 -3.76 -10.08
CA TRP A 124 2.92 -2.44 -10.54
C TRP A 124 3.85 -2.59 -11.75
N ALA A 125 3.63 -1.81 -12.80
CA ALA A 125 4.50 -1.83 -13.96
C ALA A 125 4.74 -0.42 -14.52
N VAL A 126 5.92 -0.22 -15.11
CA VAL A 126 6.26 0.95 -15.90
C VAL A 126 5.79 0.69 -17.33
N VAL A 127 4.98 1.60 -17.85
CA VAL A 127 4.64 1.68 -19.27
C VAL A 127 5.59 2.70 -19.89
N PRO A 128 6.44 2.31 -20.85
CA PRO A 128 7.32 3.27 -21.53
C PRO A 128 6.51 4.26 -22.36
N GLN A 129 7.17 5.28 -22.86
CA GLN A 129 6.54 6.20 -23.81
C GLN A 129 5.90 5.42 -24.97
N THR A 130 4.68 5.81 -25.35
CA THR A 130 3.93 5.24 -26.46
C THR A 130 3.78 6.26 -27.60
N GLU A 131 3.51 5.77 -28.80
CA GLU A 131 3.33 6.59 -30.01
C GLU A 131 1.85 6.68 -30.43
N HIS A 132 1.10 5.60 -30.19
CA HIS A 132 -0.33 5.50 -30.53
C HIS A 132 -1.13 4.82 -29.41
N PRO A 133 -1.75 5.59 -28.48
CA PRO A 133 -1.69 7.06 -28.38
C PRO A 133 -0.31 7.56 -28.01
N GLN A 134 0.00 8.80 -28.32
CA GLN A 134 1.24 9.45 -27.89
C GLN A 134 1.13 9.85 -26.41
N GLU A 135 1.81 9.10 -25.57
CA GLU A 135 1.78 9.27 -24.10
C GLU A 135 3.22 9.30 -23.55
N VAL A 136 3.42 10.10 -22.51
CA VAL A 136 4.66 10.05 -21.71
C VAL A 136 4.76 8.73 -20.95
N PRO A 137 5.94 8.34 -20.43
CA PRO A 137 6.03 7.18 -19.53
C PRO A 137 5.05 7.28 -18.37
N THR A 138 4.34 6.20 -18.08
CA THR A 138 3.35 6.11 -17.01
C THR A 138 3.60 4.91 -16.13
N VAL A 139 2.89 4.81 -15.02
CA VAL A 139 2.85 3.63 -14.16
C VAL A 139 1.44 3.07 -14.11
N VAL A 140 1.33 1.75 -14.03
CA VAL A 140 0.03 1.07 -13.89
C VAL A 140 0.04 0.21 -12.63
N ARG A 141 -1.11 0.14 -11.94
CA ARG A 141 -1.40 -0.79 -10.86
C ARG A 141 -2.58 -1.66 -11.27
N MET A 142 -2.39 -2.96 -11.21
CA MET A 142 -3.40 -3.96 -11.48
C MET A 142 -3.51 -4.88 -10.27
N ALA A 143 -4.72 -5.11 -9.75
CA ALA A 143 -4.91 -5.89 -8.55
C ALA A 143 -6.22 -6.65 -8.55
N SER A 144 -6.26 -7.76 -7.81
CA SER A 144 -7.48 -8.51 -7.51
C SER A 144 -7.75 -8.44 -6.02
N ILE A 145 -8.91 -7.92 -5.66
CA ILE A 145 -9.37 -7.81 -4.28
C ILE A 145 -10.40 -8.93 -4.04
N PRO A 146 -10.16 -9.87 -3.11
CA PRO A 146 -11.04 -11.02 -2.87
C PRO A 146 -12.47 -10.66 -2.47
N HIS A 147 -12.73 -9.40 -2.11
CA HIS A 147 -14.09 -8.91 -1.90
C HIS A 147 -14.96 -8.92 -3.17
N GLY A 148 -14.35 -9.13 -4.35
CA GLY A 148 -15.04 -9.28 -5.61
C GLY A 148 -14.79 -8.16 -6.62
N THR A 149 -13.67 -7.42 -6.47
CA THR A 149 -13.32 -6.31 -7.37
C THR A 149 -11.92 -6.52 -7.94
N THR A 150 -11.74 -6.27 -9.23
CA THR A 150 -10.44 -6.16 -9.91
C THR A 150 -10.20 -4.70 -10.28
N ILE A 151 -8.98 -4.22 -10.06
CA ILE A 151 -8.55 -2.85 -10.28
C ILE A 151 -7.58 -2.81 -11.45
N ILE A 152 -7.76 -1.85 -12.35
CA ILE A 152 -6.76 -1.38 -13.29
C ILE A 152 -6.71 0.15 -13.13
N ALA A 153 -5.56 0.67 -12.71
CA ALA A 153 -5.36 2.10 -12.52
C ALA A 153 -4.03 2.52 -13.13
N GLN A 154 -4.04 3.57 -13.93
CA GLN A 154 -2.86 4.14 -14.57
C GLN A 154 -2.58 5.52 -14.00
N GLY A 155 -1.34 5.98 -14.11
CA GLY A 155 -0.98 7.30 -13.62
C GLY A 155 0.48 7.65 -13.80
N VAL A 156 0.96 8.55 -12.96
CA VAL A 156 2.28 9.16 -13.08
C VAL A 156 3.16 8.91 -11.89
N ALA A 157 4.47 8.93 -12.14
CA ALA A 157 5.50 8.94 -11.11
C ALA A 157 6.26 10.27 -11.13
N SER A 158 6.57 10.82 -9.97
CA SER A 158 7.33 12.06 -9.83
C SER A 158 8.30 12.00 -8.65
N THR A 159 9.27 12.91 -8.61
CA THR A 159 10.25 13.03 -7.53
C THR A 159 10.26 14.42 -6.94
N SER A 160 10.52 14.52 -5.64
CA SER A 160 10.74 15.77 -4.92
C SER A 160 11.93 15.63 -3.98
N GLN A 161 12.65 16.73 -3.74
CA GLN A 161 13.67 16.84 -2.68
C GLN A 161 13.06 17.24 -1.33
N GLU A 162 11.75 17.33 -1.27
CA GLU A 162 10.98 17.68 -0.09
C GLU A 162 10.14 16.49 0.38
N GLY A 163 9.56 16.59 1.56
CA GLY A 163 8.59 15.61 2.07
C GLY A 163 7.34 15.54 1.18
N PRO A 164 6.51 14.51 1.37
CA PRO A 164 5.33 14.28 0.56
C PRO A 164 4.29 15.40 0.73
N HIS A 165 3.67 15.82 -0.37
CA HIS A 165 2.52 16.72 -0.33
C HIS A 165 1.24 15.91 -0.09
N ILE A 166 0.79 15.87 1.16
CA ILE A 166 -0.41 15.13 1.58
C ILE A 166 -1.58 16.09 1.75
N THR A 167 -2.54 16.03 0.83
CA THR A 167 -3.76 16.85 0.86
C THR A 167 -4.77 16.29 1.86
N ASP A 168 -5.73 17.12 2.29
CA ASP A 168 -6.84 16.67 3.10
C ASP A 168 -7.81 15.82 2.27
N ILE A 169 -8.45 14.87 2.93
CA ILE A 169 -9.41 13.94 2.32
C ILE A 169 -10.65 13.81 3.22
N ASN A 170 -11.81 13.65 2.60
CA ASN A 170 -13.09 13.64 3.30
C ASN A 170 -13.80 12.28 3.12
N ILE A 171 -14.39 11.77 4.20
CA ILE A 171 -15.13 10.51 4.21
C ILE A 171 -16.65 10.70 3.98
N THR A 172 -17.13 11.94 3.83
CA THR A 172 -18.56 12.21 3.71
C THR A 172 -19.12 11.62 2.41
N PRO A 173 -20.10 10.73 2.46
CA PRO A 173 -20.80 10.22 1.28
C PRO A 173 -21.47 11.34 0.48
N PHE A 174 -21.70 11.09 -0.79
CA PHE A 174 -22.37 12.04 -1.69
C PHE A 174 -23.24 11.32 -2.71
N VAL A 175 -24.17 12.05 -3.31
CA VAL A 175 -25.04 11.49 -4.36
C VAL A 175 -24.20 11.00 -5.54
N ILE A 176 -24.48 9.78 -6.03
CA ILE A 176 -23.74 9.17 -7.15
C ILE A 176 -23.63 10.17 -8.32
N GLY A 177 -22.39 10.37 -8.79
CA GLY A 177 -22.08 11.30 -9.89
C GLY A 177 -22.12 12.79 -9.50
N ASN A 178 -22.43 13.16 -8.25
CA ASN A 178 -22.51 14.55 -7.83
C ASN A 178 -21.82 14.82 -6.47
N PRO A 179 -20.47 14.93 -6.43
CA PRO A 179 -19.73 15.18 -5.21
C PRO A 179 -20.06 16.55 -4.54
N ALA A 180 -20.71 17.46 -5.25
CA ALA A 180 -21.20 18.71 -4.69
C ALA A 180 -22.48 18.56 -3.84
N LYS A 181 -23.02 17.35 -3.73
CA LYS A 181 -24.16 17.01 -2.86
C LYS A 181 -23.75 16.00 -1.78
N PRO A 182 -22.97 16.44 -0.76
CA PRO A 182 -22.61 15.59 0.36
C PRO A 182 -23.82 15.27 1.23
N VAL A 183 -23.79 14.10 1.87
CA VAL A 183 -24.81 13.64 2.81
C VAL A 183 -24.12 13.22 4.10
N ALA A 184 -24.27 14.00 5.15
CA ALA A 184 -23.67 13.72 6.45
C ALA A 184 -24.49 12.70 7.24
N PHE A 185 -23.80 11.84 7.98
CA PHE A 185 -24.41 10.84 8.85
C PHE A 185 -23.83 10.94 10.27
N PRO A 186 -24.66 10.73 11.32
CA PRO A 186 -24.22 10.88 12.71
C PRO A 186 -23.13 9.91 13.11
N GLU A 187 -22.99 8.78 12.42
CA GLU A 187 -21.96 7.77 12.68
C GLU A 187 -20.53 8.31 12.54
N SER A 188 -20.33 9.36 11.72
CA SER A 188 -19.01 10.01 11.58
C SER A 188 -18.62 10.89 12.77
N ASN A 189 -19.55 11.20 13.69
CA ASN A 189 -19.26 11.98 14.89
C ASN A 189 -19.05 11.04 16.09
N LEU A 190 -17.80 10.90 16.53
CA LEU A 190 -17.43 9.98 17.62
C LEU A 190 -18.05 10.38 18.98
N SER A 191 -18.48 11.63 19.17
CA SER A 191 -19.18 12.06 20.40
C SER A 191 -20.62 11.56 20.50
N ILE A 192 -21.20 11.12 19.39
CA ILE A 192 -22.56 10.57 19.32
C ILE A 192 -22.45 9.05 19.45
N PRO A 193 -23.04 8.40 20.46
CA PRO A 193 -23.12 6.94 20.52
C PRO A 193 -23.87 6.39 19.29
N SER A 194 -23.35 5.30 18.73
CA SER A 194 -24.00 4.62 17.60
C SER A 194 -23.69 3.12 17.63
N GLU A 195 -24.71 2.30 17.45
CA GLU A 195 -24.60 0.84 17.24
C GLU A 195 -24.22 0.51 15.79
N PHE A 196 -24.22 1.51 14.91
CA PHE A 196 -23.92 1.38 13.47
C PHE A 196 -22.54 1.92 13.12
N ARG A 197 -21.62 1.85 14.08
CA ARG A 197 -20.20 2.15 13.94
C ARG A 197 -19.40 1.13 14.72
N THR A 198 -18.10 0.98 14.38
CA THR A 198 -17.13 0.16 15.13
C THR A 198 -17.34 0.33 16.65
N PRO A 199 -17.49 -0.78 17.40
CA PRO A 199 -17.69 -0.75 18.85
C PRO A 199 -16.54 -0.06 19.58
N ARG A 200 -16.80 0.37 20.82
CA ARG A 200 -15.86 1.19 21.61
C ARG A 200 -14.49 0.53 21.79
N GLU A 201 -14.43 -0.78 21.93
CA GLU A 201 -13.18 -1.54 22.04
C GLU A 201 -12.31 -1.45 20.79
N GLY A 202 -12.93 -1.36 19.61
CA GLY A 202 -12.24 -1.17 18.33
C GLY A 202 -11.79 0.28 18.08
N LEU A 203 -12.30 1.25 18.85
CA LEU A 203 -11.96 2.68 18.69
C LEU A 203 -10.72 3.11 19.50
N ALA A 204 -10.05 2.19 20.18
CA ALA A 204 -8.86 2.54 20.96
C ALA A 204 -7.78 3.16 20.05
N GLY A 205 -7.34 4.38 20.38
CA GLY A 205 -6.34 5.13 19.59
C GLY A 205 -6.89 5.89 18.39
N ILE A 206 -8.20 5.81 18.11
CA ILE A 206 -8.87 6.56 17.04
C ILE A 206 -9.50 7.81 17.63
N ASP A 207 -9.15 8.97 17.11
CA ASP A 207 -9.76 10.25 17.47
C ASP A 207 -10.61 10.84 16.33
N GLN A 208 -11.36 11.90 16.61
CA GLN A 208 -12.25 12.55 15.64
C GLN A 208 -11.47 13.09 14.43
N ALA A 209 -10.23 13.56 14.62
CA ALA A 209 -9.43 14.08 13.53
C ALA A 209 -9.08 13.00 12.48
N PHE A 210 -8.97 11.73 12.89
CA PHE A 210 -8.76 10.62 11.96
C PHE A 210 -10.01 10.38 11.10
N VAL A 211 -11.20 10.54 11.69
CA VAL A 211 -12.47 10.38 10.98
C VAL A 211 -12.71 11.55 10.05
N ASP A 212 -12.47 12.79 10.52
CA ASP A 212 -12.67 14.00 9.71
C ASP A 212 -11.73 14.07 8.52
N ASN A 213 -10.48 13.59 8.69
CA ASN A 213 -9.44 13.59 7.66
C ASN A 213 -8.44 12.45 7.90
N PRO A 214 -8.64 11.27 7.30
CA PRO A 214 -7.74 10.13 7.47
C PRO A 214 -6.26 10.43 7.21
N ASN A 215 -5.95 11.37 6.32
CA ASN A 215 -4.57 11.77 6.03
C ASN A 215 -3.85 12.49 7.19
N VAL A 216 -4.57 12.85 8.25
CA VAL A 216 -3.94 13.31 9.51
C VAL A 216 -3.04 12.24 10.12
N VAL A 217 -3.38 10.95 9.95
CA VAL A 217 -2.55 9.82 10.40
C VAL A 217 -1.16 9.89 9.76
N LEU A 218 -1.11 10.08 8.43
CA LEU A 218 0.14 10.22 7.68
C LEU A 218 0.92 11.48 8.10
N LYS A 219 0.22 12.61 8.21
CA LYS A 219 0.84 13.89 8.63
C LYS A 219 1.43 13.82 10.03
N ARG A 220 0.76 13.12 10.96
CA ARG A 220 1.30 12.90 12.31
C ARG A 220 2.56 12.03 12.29
N ALA A 221 2.60 10.97 11.46
CA ALA A 221 3.77 10.12 11.30
C ALA A 221 4.98 10.86 10.70
N LEU A 222 4.74 11.88 9.87
CA LEU A 222 5.79 12.73 9.30
C LEU A 222 6.34 13.77 10.27
N HIS A 223 5.65 14.06 11.37
CA HIS A 223 6.06 15.14 12.27
C HIS A 223 7.44 14.87 12.87
N GLY A 224 8.41 15.72 12.54
CA GLY A 224 9.79 15.57 12.98
C GLY A 224 10.61 14.53 12.22
N THR A 225 10.05 13.88 11.20
CA THR A 225 10.77 12.91 10.35
C THR A 225 11.61 13.64 9.30
N PRO A 226 12.93 13.47 9.28
CA PRO A 226 13.82 14.19 8.36
C PRO A 226 13.81 13.51 6.97
N ILE A 227 12.87 13.90 6.11
CA ILE A 227 12.76 13.39 4.73
C ILE A 227 13.83 14.05 3.86
N LYS A 228 14.62 13.25 3.14
CA LYS A 228 15.63 13.71 2.17
C LYS A 228 15.07 13.85 0.76
N ASN A 229 14.25 12.91 0.35
CA ASN A 229 13.58 12.92 -0.94
C ASN A 229 12.31 12.06 -0.90
N THR A 230 11.43 12.30 -1.85
CA THR A 230 10.17 11.57 -2.01
C THR A 230 9.98 11.19 -3.48
N VAL A 231 9.61 9.94 -3.74
CA VAL A 231 9.03 9.49 -5.00
C VAL A 231 7.53 9.35 -4.80
N ALA A 232 6.73 10.03 -5.59
CA ALA A 232 5.27 9.92 -5.55
C ALA A 232 4.76 9.14 -6.77
N LEU A 233 3.95 8.11 -6.52
CA LEU A 233 3.27 7.30 -7.53
C LEU A 233 1.77 7.56 -7.38
N THR A 234 1.16 8.27 -8.32
CA THR A 234 -0.28 8.59 -8.29
C THR A 234 -0.99 7.88 -9.43
N VAL A 235 -2.00 7.08 -9.10
CA VAL A 235 -2.80 6.31 -10.06
C VAL A 235 -4.30 6.47 -9.83
N SER A 236 -5.07 6.38 -10.90
CA SER A 236 -6.54 6.42 -10.86
C SER A 236 -7.13 5.47 -11.90
N SER A 237 -8.24 4.85 -11.56
CA SER A 237 -9.07 4.08 -12.51
C SER A 237 -10.00 4.96 -13.35
N ASP A 238 -10.05 6.27 -13.08
CA ASP A 238 -10.87 7.24 -13.79
C ASP A 238 -10.24 7.61 -15.14
N ALA A 239 -10.94 7.36 -16.21
CA ALA A 239 -10.48 7.63 -17.59
C ALA A 239 -10.59 9.11 -18.01
N GLY A 240 -10.71 10.03 -17.07
CA GLY A 240 -10.96 11.46 -17.34
C GLY A 240 -9.78 12.26 -17.88
N THR A 241 -8.55 11.69 -17.89
CA THR A 241 -7.33 12.37 -18.38
C THR A 241 -6.43 11.42 -19.17
N PRO A 242 -5.55 11.92 -20.07
CA PRO A 242 -4.70 11.08 -20.91
C PRO A 242 -3.79 10.11 -20.13
N VAL A 243 -3.30 10.52 -18.96
CA VAL A 243 -2.35 9.74 -18.15
C VAL A 243 -2.99 8.91 -17.06
N PHE A 244 -4.30 9.09 -16.81
CA PHE A 244 -5.07 8.29 -15.86
C PHE A 244 -6.09 7.46 -16.61
N GLY A 245 -6.38 6.28 -16.08
CA GLY A 245 -7.39 5.42 -16.70
C GLY A 245 -7.32 3.99 -16.21
N GLY A 246 -8.09 3.15 -16.87
CA GLY A 246 -8.22 1.75 -16.56
C GLY A 246 -9.68 1.40 -16.30
N GLY A 247 -10.02 1.02 -15.08
CA GLY A 247 -11.37 0.67 -14.70
C GLY A 247 -11.43 -0.32 -13.54
N LEU A 248 -12.65 -0.71 -13.22
CA LEU A 248 -12.97 -1.66 -12.17
C LEU A 248 -13.90 -2.72 -12.74
N ALA A 249 -13.61 -3.99 -12.45
CA ALA A 249 -14.54 -5.07 -12.70
C ALA A 249 -15.03 -5.62 -11.36
N ASN A 250 -16.34 -5.66 -11.18
CA ASN A 250 -16.98 -6.20 -10.00
C ASN A 250 -17.65 -7.53 -10.32
N THR A 251 -17.67 -8.44 -9.35
CA THR A 251 -18.47 -9.68 -9.46
C THR A 251 -19.95 -9.34 -9.53
N ALA A 252 -20.75 -10.24 -10.13
CA ALA A 252 -22.16 -9.99 -10.41
C ALA A 252 -22.97 -9.60 -9.16
N PHE A 253 -22.70 -10.22 -8.01
CA PHE A 253 -23.42 -9.90 -6.77
C PHE A 253 -23.11 -8.50 -6.22
N LEU A 254 -21.93 -7.92 -6.54
CA LEU A 254 -21.59 -6.54 -6.18
C LEU A 254 -22.22 -5.52 -7.14
N GLN A 255 -22.35 -5.88 -8.40
CA GLN A 255 -22.97 -5.02 -9.40
C GLN A 255 -24.49 -4.90 -9.15
N GLY A 256 -25.10 -5.92 -8.54
CA GLY A 256 -26.53 -5.96 -8.34
C GLY A 256 -27.33 -6.25 -9.61
N SER A 257 -28.58 -5.82 -9.63
CA SER A 257 -29.48 -5.96 -10.77
C SER A 257 -30.12 -4.62 -11.13
N PRO A 258 -30.71 -4.49 -12.33
CA PRO A 258 -31.41 -3.27 -12.71
C PRO A 258 -32.54 -2.85 -11.77
N ASN A 259 -33.12 -3.81 -11.04
CA ASN A 259 -34.25 -3.58 -10.15
C ASN A 259 -33.87 -3.44 -8.67
N GLU A 260 -32.71 -3.99 -8.26
CA GLU A 260 -32.30 -4.10 -6.86
C GLU A 260 -31.08 -3.21 -6.52
N GLY A 261 -30.41 -2.68 -7.56
CA GLY A 261 -29.22 -1.85 -7.39
C GLY A 261 -27.97 -2.64 -6.95
N PRO A 262 -26.84 -1.93 -6.77
CA PRO A 262 -25.57 -2.55 -6.38
C PRO A 262 -25.52 -2.88 -4.88
N ASN A 263 -24.82 -3.98 -4.56
CA ASN A 263 -24.51 -4.38 -3.18
C ASN A 263 -23.17 -3.82 -2.70
N ALA A 264 -22.79 -2.61 -2.91
CA ALA A 264 -21.47 -1.97 -2.71
C ALA A 264 -20.48 -2.19 -3.87
N GLN A 265 -20.93 -1.80 -5.05
CA GLN A 265 -20.09 -1.79 -6.25
C GLN A 265 -18.94 -0.79 -6.08
N ALA A 266 -17.70 -1.23 -6.30
CA ALA A 266 -16.57 -0.31 -6.45
C ALA A 266 -16.70 0.42 -7.79
N ALA A 267 -16.69 1.77 -7.73
CA ALA A 267 -16.94 2.64 -8.89
C ALA A 267 -15.71 3.43 -9.32
N LEU A 268 -14.81 3.73 -8.37
CA LEU A 268 -13.58 4.49 -8.60
C LEU A 268 -12.51 4.05 -7.62
N VAL A 269 -11.26 3.98 -8.07
CA VAL A 269 -10.07 3.88 -7.20
C VAL A 269 -9.11 5.02 -7.55
N ARG A 270 -8.63 5.72 -6.53
CA ARG A 270 -7.50 6.65 -6.60
C ARG A 270 -6.53 6.32 -5.49
N ALA A 271 -5.24 6.32 -5.80
CA ALA A 271 -4.21 6.08 -4.80
C ALA A 271 -2.97 6.92 -5.08
N THR A 272 -2.32 7.36 -4.02
CA THR A 272 -0.98 7.93 -4.08
C THR A 272 -0.11 7.19 -3.07
N PHE A 273 1.04 6.72 -3.54
CA PHE A 273 2.09 6.10 -2.73
C PHE A 273 3.30 7.03 -2.73
N TRP A 274 3.82 7.34 -1.56
CA TRP A 274 5.02 8.13 -1.37
C TRP A 274 6.12 7.23 -0.82
N ILE A 275 7.19 7.07 -1.59
CA ILE A 275 8.39 6.35 -1.19
C ILE A 275 9.39 7.40 -0.72
N GLU A 276 9.72 7.40 0.56
CA GLU A 276 10.49 8.43 1.21
C GLU A 276 11.83 7.88 1.67
N THR A 277 12.89 8.62 1.38
CA THR A 277 14.19 8.39 2.00
C THR A 277 14.27 9.24 3.25
N VAL A 278 14.38 8.61 4.39
CA VAL A 278 14.44 9.23 5.72
C VAL A 278 15.90 9.24 6.17
N ALA A 279 16.42 10.39 6.60
CA ALA A 279 17.73 10.42 7.23
C ALA A 279 17.72 9.56 8.48
N GLY A 280 18.75 8.75 8.68
CA GLY A 280 18.89 7.90 9.86
C GLY A 280 18.76 8.73 11.15
N ALA A 281 18.02 8.21 12.12
CA ALA A 281 17.86 8.84 13.44
C ALA A 281 19.16 8.88 14.26
N ILE A 282 20.16 8.11 13.84
CA ILE A 282 21.47 8.00 14.45
C ILE A 282 22.48 8.71 13.54
N ALA A 283 23.27 9.61 14.10
CA ALA A 283 24.30 10.30 13.34
C ALA A 283 25.22 9.28 12.66
N ASP A 284 25.47 9.50 11.36
CA ASP A 284 26.27 8.61 10.50
C ASP A 284 25.68 7.18 10.33
N GLY A 285 24.42 6.97 10.75
CA GLY A 285 23.70 5.72 10.50
C GLY A 285 23.13 5.64 9.08
N PRO A 286 22.55 4.48 8.70
CA PRO A 286 22.00 4.30 7.38
C PRO A 286 20.76 5.17 7.17
N ASP A 287 20.57 5.65 5.94
CA ASP A 287 19.26 6.15 5.53
C ASP A 287 18.26 5.01 5.54
N LEU A 288 17.05 5.30 5.95
CA LEU A 288 15.96 4.35 6.02
C LEU A 288 14.90 4.71 4.97
N HIS A 289 14.07 3.74 4.62
CA HIS A 289 12.99 3.95 3.67
C HIS A 289 11.64 3.80 4.36
N GLN A 290 10.78 4.78 4.12
CA GLN A 290 9.40 4.82 4.54
C GLN A 290 8.49 4.83 3.31
N LEU A 291 7.37 4.13 3.39
CA LEU A 291 6.32 4.14 2.39
C LEU A 291 5.04 4.64 3.06
N GLN A 292 4.55 5.77 2.61
CA GLN A 292 3.21 6.21 2.97
C GLN A 292 2.27 6.04 1.78
N TYR A 293 1.00 5.77 2.05
CA TYR A 293 0.02 5.80 0.98
C TYR A 293 -1.35 6.26 1.48
N THR A 294 -2.12 6.83 0.57
CA THR A 294 -3.55 7.04 0.70
C THR A 294 -4.25 6.41 -0.49
N GLN A 295 -5.29 5.65 -0.22
CA GLN A 295 -6.15 5.05 -1.23
C GLN A 295 -7.60 5.39 -0.93
N THR A 296 -8.32 5.83 -1.93
CA THR A 296 -9.76 6.02 -1.89
C THR A 296 -10.42 5.08 -2.88
N VAL A 297 -11.37 4.30 -2.40
CA VAL A 297 -12.31 3.53 -3.23
C VAL A 297 -13.70 4.13 -3.02
N LEU A 298 -14.39 4.49 -4.08
CA LEU A 298 -15.80 4.86 -3.99
C LEU A 298 -16.65 3.60 -4.16
N LEU A 299 -17.46 3.31 -3.14
CA LEU A 299 -18.44 2.23 -3.15
C LEU A 299 -19.82 2.81 -3.42
N ASN A 300 -20.49 2.31 -4.46
CA ASN A 300 -21.84 2.74 -4.80
C ASN A 300 -22.86 1.75 -4.26
N PHE A 301 -23.75 2.22 -3.39
CA PHE A 301 -24.97 1.53 -2.95
C PHE A 301 -25.99 2.55 -2.43
N ASN A 302 -27.26 2.19 -2.45
CA ASN A 302 -28.38 3.02 -1.94
C ASN A 302 -28.37 4.47 -2.45
N GLY A 303 -28.03 4.69 -3.74
CA GLY A 303 -28.05 6.00 -4.39
C GLY A 303 -26.90 6.94 -4.01
N LEU A 304 -25.98 6.51 -3.17
CA LEU A 304 -24.81 7.29 -2.74
C LEU A 304 -23.51 6.63 -3.15
N SER A 305 -22.48 7.47 -3.34
CA SER A 305 -21.09 7.08 -3.38
C SER A 305 -20.48 7.24 -2.00
N TRP A 306 -19.93 6.15 -1.46
CA TRP A 306 -19.43 6.04 -0.11
C TRP A 306 -17.90 5.92 -0.15
N PRO A 307 -17.16 6.92 0.36
CA PRO A 307 -15.71 6.83 0.41
C PRO A 307 -15.25 5.71 1.37
N HIS A 308 -14.43 4.80 0.84
CA HIS A 308 -13.60 3.87 1.60
C HIS A 308 -12.16 4.36 1.48
N ILE A 309 -11.55 4.74 2.59
CA ILE A 309 -10.23 5.33 2.61
C ILE A 309 -9.31 4.48 3.48
N THR A 310 -8.17 4.11 2.92
CA THR A 310 -7.08 3.44 3.64
C THR A 310 -5.82 4.29 3.55
N VAL A 311 -5.19 4.51 4.70
CA VAL A 311 -3.92 5.23 4.80
C VAL A 311 -2.96 4.44 5.67
N ALA A 312 -1.68 4.40 5.32
CA ALA A 312 -0.68 3.75 6.17
C ALA A 312 0.70 4.38 6.04
N THR A 313 1.50 4.17 7.08
CA THR A 313 2.93 4.44 7.12
C THR A 313 3.65 3.13 7.39
N LEU A 314 4.46 2.69 6.45
CA LEU A 314 5.19 1.44 6.47
C LEU A 314 6.69 1.72 6.38
N HIS A 315 7.50 0.88 7.00
CA HIS A 315 8.95 0.95 6.93
C HIS A 315 9.50 -0.26 6.21
N ARG A 316 10.48 -0.04 5.32
CA ARG A 316 11.13 -1.15 4.62
C ARG A 316 11.92 -1.98 5.61
N SER A 317 11.77 -3.29 5.56
CA SER A 317 12.32 -4.20 6.55
C SER A 317 12.66 -5.56 5.93
N ALA A 318 13.73 -6.17 6.43
CA ALA A 318 14.10 -7.54 6.09
C ALA A 318 13.99 -8.43 7.34
N PRO A 319 13.28 -9.57 7.27
CA PRO A 319 13.30 -10.53 8.36
C PRO A 319 14.67 -11.21 8.45
N PHE A 320 15.15 -11.42 9.65
CA PHE A 320 16.42 -12.10 9.89
C PHE A 320 16.30 -13.09 11.05
N THR A 321 16.79 -14.30 10.87
CA THR A 321 16.90 -15.31 11.92
C THR A 321 18.32 -15.34 12.44
N VAL A 322 18.51 -15.07 13.72
CA VAL A 322 19.81 -15.09 14.37
C VAL A 322 20.39 -16.50 14.36
N SER A 323 21.60 -16.64 13.86
CA SER A 323 22.39 -17.87 13.90
C SER A 323 23.33 -17.88 15.09
N GLN A 324 23.86 -19.06 15.44
CA GLN A 324 24.87 -19.17 16.50
C GLN A 324 26.14 -18.37 16.12
N GLY A 325 26.54 -17.45 16.99
CA GLY A 325 27.71 -16.57 16.79
C GLY A 325 27.40 -15.24 16.13
N ASP A 326 26.16 -14.99 15.69
CA ASP A 326 25.75 -13.67 15.22
C ASP A 326 25.81 -12.64 16.35
N THR A 327 26.22 -11.43 15.97
CA THR A 327 26.17 -10.22 16.78
C THR A 327 25.45 -9.13 16.02
N LEU A 328 24.92 -8.12 16.68
CA LEU A 328 24.31 -6.98 16.00
C LEU A 328 25.29 -6.30 15.05
N SER A 329 26.58 -6.24 15.41
CA SER A 329 27.64 -5.71 14.54
C SER A 329 27.85 -6.56 13.28
N SER A 330 27.88 -7.91 13.39
CA SER A 330 28.02 -8.79 12.22
C SER A 330 26.79 -8.73 11.31
N ILE A 331 25.60 -8.58 11.90
CA ILE A 331 24.34 -8.41 11.15
C ILE A 331 24.34 -7.05 10.44
N ALA A 332 24.73 -5.97 11.12
CA ALA A 332 24.84 -4.63 10.52
C ALA A 332 25.85 -4.63 9.36
N GLN A 333 27.01 -5.26 9.54
CA GLN A 333 28.01 -5.42 8.46
C GLN A 333 27.41 -6.12 7.24
N ARG A 334 26.55 -7.12 7.46
CA ARG A 334 25.92 -7.89 6.37
C ARG A 334 24.86 -7.08 5.61
N PHE A 335 24.03 -6.29 6.32
CA PHE A 335 22.91 -5.58 5.70
C PHE A 335 23.25 -4.18 5.23
N TYR A 336 24.13 -3.48 5.94
CA TYR A 336 24.47 -2.08 5.66
C TYR A 336 25.90 -1.91 5.11
N GLY A 337 26.71 -2.98 5.14
CA GLY A 337 28.13 -2.88 4.76
C GLY A 337 29.02 -2.27 5.85
N ASP A 338 28.49 -1.95 7.02
CA ASP A 338 29.19 -1.36 8.17
C ASP A 338 28.65 -1.94 9.47
N GLY A 339 29.55 -2.48 10.31
CA GLY A 339 29.24 -3.06 11.61
C GLY A 339 29.49 -2.13 12.80
N SER A 340 29.76 -0.84 12.56
CA SER A 340 30.00 0.16 13.62
C SER A 340 28.73 0.48 14.41
N GLU A 341 28.89 1.21 15.53
CA GLU A 341 27.80 1.45 16.48
C GLU A 341 26.53 2.09 15.85
N PRO A 342 26.59 3.12 15.00
CA PRO A 342 25.41 3.70 14.42
C PRO A 342 24.53 2.69 13.67
N PHE A 343 25.16 1.75 12.95
CA PHE A 343 24.47 0.76 12.13
C PHE A 343 23.87 -0.38 12.97
N TRP A 344 24.62 -0.98 13.87
CA TRP A 344 24.05 -2.03 14.72
C TRP A 344 23.03 -1.49 15.73
N ARG A 345 23.17 -0.23 16.18
CA ARG A 345 22.20 0.41 17.05
C ARG A 345 20.86 0.64 16.36
N THR A 346 20.85 0.90 15.04
CA THR A 346 19.62 0.96 14.23
C THR A 346 18.84 -0.35 14.32
N ILE A 347 19.55 -1.49 14.17
CA ILE A 347 18.93 -2.82 14.32
C ILE A 347 18.41 -3.03 15.76
N TYR A 348 19.22 -2.71 16.75
CA TYR A 348 18.83 -2.85 18.15
C TYR A 348 17.56 -2.07 18.47
N ASN A 349 17.50 -0.80 18.07
CA ASN A 349 16.35 0.07 18.35
C ASN A 349 15.04 -0.46 17.75
N ALA A 350 15.12 -1.06 16.55
CA ALA A 350 13.97 -1.68 15.89
C ALA A 350 13.52 -3.00 16.55
N ASN A 351 14.36 -3.59 17.43
CA ASN A 351 14.14 -4.92 17.99
C ASN A 351 14.23 -4.96 19.54
N THR A 352 14.14 -3.85 20.22
CA THR A 352 14.29 -3.78 21.69
C THR A 352 13.31 -4.68 22.45
N ALA A 353 12.07 -4.82 21.92
CA ALA A 353 11.06 -5.70 22.49
C ALA A 353 11.42 -7.19 22.39
N VAL A 354 12.23 -7.57 21.41
CA VAL A 354 12.67 -8.95 21.15
C VAL A 354 14.02 -9.23 21.82
N ILE A 355 14.96 -8.28 21.73
CA ILE A 355 16.33 -8.42 22.27
C ILE A 355 16.37 -8.16 23.77
N GLY A 356 15.53 -7.23 24.26
CA GLY A 356 15.58 -6.78 25.65
C GLY A 356 16.57 -5.65 25.88
N ALA A 357 16.94 -5.42 27.16
CA ALA A 357 17.78 -4.28 27.54
C ALA A 357 19.26 -4.40 27.15
N GLU A 358 19.74 -5.62 26.90
CA GLU A 358 21.14 -5.90 26.63
C GLU A 358 21.40 -6.19 25.15
N PRO A 359 21.95 -5.22 24.38
CA PRO A 359 22.10 -5.36 22.92
C PRO A 359 23.06 -6.48 22.50
N ASN A 360 23.93 -6.93 23.41
CA ASN A 360 24.92 -7.97 23.10
C ASN A 360 24.41 -9.40 23.32
N VAL A 361 23.17 -9.58 23.74
CA VAL A 361 22.59 -10.89 24.06
C VAL A 361 21.60 -11.29 22.96
N LEU A 362 22.11 -11.92 21.89
CA LEU A 362 21.30 -12.53 20.87
C LEU A 362 21.18 -14.04 21.11
N THR A 363 20.00 -14.60 20.86
CA THR A 363 19.73 -16.03 20.98
C THR A 363 19.55 -16.64 19.59
N SER A 364 20.23 -17.75 19.33
CA SER A 364 20.06 -18.48 18.05
C SER A 364 18.58 -18.87 17.85
N GLY A 365 18.06 -18.64 16.65
CA GLY A 365 16.65 -18.81 16.31
C GLY A 365 15.78 -17.56 16.57
N GLN A 366 16.28 -16.54 17.22
CA GLN A 366 15.58 -15.29 17.46
C GLN A 366 15.27 -14.60 16.13
N GLN A 367 14.03 -14.10 15.98
CA GLN A 367 13.61 -13.39 14.78
C GLN A 367 13.79 -11.89 14.97
N LEU A 368 14.56 -11.26 14.10
CA LEU A 368 14.76 -9.82 14.09
C LEU A 368 14.15 -9.20 12.82
N THR A 369 13.73 -7.96 12.96
CA THR A 369 13.34 -7.08 11.84
C THR A 369 14.49 -6.12 11.57
N ILE A 370 15.09 -6.19 10.41
CA ILE A 370 16.20 -5.32 10.00
C ILE A 370 15.63 -4.15 9.20
N PRO A 371 15.63 -2.92 9.70
CA PRO A 371 15.25 -1.73 8.92
C PRO A 371 16.18 -1.57 7.72
N THR A 372 15.68 -1.24 6.54
CA THR A 372 16.50 -1.10 5.32
C THR A 372 16.08 0.09 4.46
#